data_bd0edeadd8e61e091b0c94c1e18589e4
#
_entry.id   bd0edeadd8e61e091b0c94c1e18589e4
#
_cell.length_a   1.000
_cell.length_b   1.000
_cell.length_c   1.000
_cell.angle_alpha   90.00
_cell.angle_beta   90.00
_cell.angle_gamma   90.00
#
_symmetry.space_group_name_H-M   'P 1'
#
loop_
_entity.id
_entity.type
_entity.pdbx_description
1 polymer ?
#
loop_
_entity_poly.entity_id
_entity_poly.type
_entity_poly.pdbx_seq_one_letter_code
_entity_poly.pdbx_strand_id
1 'polypeptide(L)'
;MLKTGIQEFNKAICDGIKKDLGLIAVKANQTGHIPPYPYASFSITSIAESGGSYGRTEAEEFKPAVITMSWTVQADNDTLCWEKAQALADWFRISGRAYLKEQGIAPLEVMDINQRDSLITIEYEFRKGFDVRFSAMNVLPSTGASIQTAEIQRKEN
;
A
#
# COMPACT_ATOMS: atom_id res chain seq x y z
N MET A 1 -12.85 2.45 -6.80
CA MET A 1 -12.28 3.09 -5.60
C MET A 1 -12.01 2.02 -4.56
N LEU A 2 -10.90 2.09 -3.87
CA LEU A 2 -10.61 1.13 -2.80
C LEU A 2 -11.66 1.21 -1.70
N LYS A 3 -12.10 0.07 -1.20
CA LYS A 3 -13.13 -0.03 -0.17
C LYS A 3 -12.80 0.80 1.07
N THR A 4 -11.55 0.76 1.50
CA THR A 4 -11.07 1.53 2.66
C THR A 4 -10.59 2.93 2.30
N GLY A 5 -10.45 3.24 1.01
CA GLY A 5 -9.80 4.47 0.56
C GLY A 5 -8.28 4.41 0.64
N ILE A 6 -7.61 5.26 -0.13
CA ILE A 6 -6.13 5.28 -0.19
C ILE A 6 -5.53 5.77 1.12
N GLN A 7 -6.15 6.79 1.74
CA GLN A 7 -5.64 7.35 2.98
C GLN A 7 -5.67 6.34 4.12
N GLU A 8 -6.77 5.62 4.29
CA GLU A 8 -6.92 4.58 5.30
C GLU A 8 -6.02 3.37 5.01
N PHE A 9 -5.85 3.02 3.73
CA PHE A 9 -4.92 1.99 3.30
C PHE A 9 -3.49 2.31 3.75
N ASN A 10 -3.02 3.52 3.45
CA ASN A 10 -1.69 3.96 3.85
C ASN A 10 -1.56 4.02 5.37
N LYS A 11 -2.58 4.56 6.05
CA LYS A 11 -2.58 4.68 7.51
C LYS A 11 -2.52 3.32 8.19
N ALA A 12 -3.29 2.34 7.72
CA ALA A 12 -3.29 0.99 8.29
C ALA A 12 -1.90 0.36 8.23
N ILE A 13 -1.21 0.49 7.10
CA ILE A 13 0.14 -0.04 6.94
C ILE A 13 1.12 0.69 7.86
N CYS A 14 1.09 2.01 7.86
CA CYS A 14 1.99 2.82 8.70
C CYS A 14 1.80 2.55 10.19
N ASP A 15 0.57 2.43 10.64
CA ASP A 15 0.24 2.15 12.06
C ASP A 15 0.75 0.76 12.48
N GLY A 16 0.60 -0.24 11.62
CA GLY A 16 1.10 -1.59 11.88
C GLY A 16 2.61 -1.65 11.97
N ILE A 17 3.30 -0.96 11.07
CA ILE A 17 4.77 -0.88 11.07
C ILE A 17 5.27 -0.19 12.34
N LYS A 18 4.64 0.91 12.72
CA LYS A 18 5.02 1.63 13.94
C LYS A 18 4.81 0.78 15.18
N LYS A 19 3.68 0.09 15.26
CA LYS A 19 3.34 -0.76 16.40
C LYS A 19 4.31 -1.93 16.55
N ASP A 20 4.61 -2.62 15.45
CA ASP A 20 5.38 -3.86 15.49
C ASP A 20 6.89 -3.64 15.41
N LEU A 21 7.33 -2.65 14.65
CA LEU A 21 8.76 -2.39 14.40
C LEU A 21 9.28 -1.10 15.05
N GLY A 22 8.40 -0.25 15.54
CA GLY A 22 8.80 1.05 16.05
C GLY A 22 9.35 1.99 14.97
N LEU A 23 9.08 1.69 13.71
CA LEU A 23 9.60 2.44 12.57
C LEU A 23 8.54 3.44 12.08
N ILE A 24 8.91 4.70 11.99
CA ILE A 24 8.01 5.73 11.47
C ILE A 24 8.07 5.71 9.94
N ALA A 25 6.90 5.63 9.32
CA ALA A 25 6.77 5.64 7.87
C ALA A 25 6.04 6.90 7.43
N VAL A 26 6.57 7.56 6.40
CA VAL A 26 6.01 8.79 5.83
C VAL A 26 5.91 8.67 4.32
N LYS A 27 5.03 9.44 3.72
CA LYS A 27 4.95 9.53 2.25
C LYS A 27 6.24 10.10 1.69
N ALA A 28 6.74 9.49 0.61
CA ALA A 28 7.83 10.07 -0.17
C ALA A 28 7.37 11.42 -0.76
N ASN A 29 8.32 12.34 -0.91
CA ASN A 29 8.07 13.69 -1.42
C ASN A 29 7.11 14.54 -0.57
N GLN A 30 6.97 14.19 0.70
CA GLN A 30 6.18 14.99 1.62
C GLN A 30 6.97 16.25 2.00
N THR A 31 6.28 17.39 2.06
CA THR A 31 6.87 18.67 2.46
C THR A 31 6.89 18.89 3.97
N GLY A 32 6.51 17.89 4.75
CA GLY A 32 6.45 17.98 6.19
C GLY A 32 7.77 17.71 6.88
N HIS A 33 7.69 17.62 8.20
CA HIS A 33 8.84 17.32 9.04
C HIS A 33 9.42 15.93 8.75
N ILE A 34 10.72 15.85 8.56
CA ILE A 34 11.43 14.58 8.35
C ILE A 34 11.64 13.90 9.70
N PRO A 35 11.22 12.63 9.87
CA PRO A 35 11.46 11.91 11.11
C PRO A 35 12.96 11.71 11.37
N PRO A 36 13.37 11.47 12.63
CA PRO A 36 14.73 11.06 12.90
C PRO A 36 15.03 9.68 12.31
N TYR A 37 16.31 9.46 12.02
CA TYR A 37 16.77 8.16 11.53
C TYR A 37 16.68 7.08 12.62
N PRO A 38 16.40 5.80 12.26
CA PRO A 38 15.96 5.38 10.94
C PRO A 38 14.45 5.62 10.75
N TYR A 39 14.06 5.87 9.52
CA TYR A 39 12.65 5.96 9.16
C TYR A 39 12.40 5.34 7.79
N ALA A 40 11.15 5.14 7.43
CA ALA A 40 10.78 4.62 6.12
C ALA A 40 9.96 5.65 5.36
N SER A 41 10.09 5.64 4.04
CA SER A 41 9.23 6.40 3.15
C SER A 41 8.61 5.48 2.11
N PHE A 42 7.44 5.86 1.63
CA PHE A 42 6.71 5.04 0.67
C PHE A 42 6.01 5.89 -0.38
N SER A 43 5.76 5.27 -1.52
CA SER A 43 4.90 5.82 -2.56
C SER A 43 4.12 4.69 -3.21
N ILE A 44 2.88 4.98 -3.61
CA ILE A 44 2.12 4.07 -4.47
C ILE A 44 2.59 4.33 -5.90
N THR A 45 3.05 3.28 -6.58
CA THR A 45 3.56 3.39 -7.95
C THR A 45 2.56 2.90 -8.99
N SER A 46 1.61 2.05 -8.59
CA SER A 46 0.61 1.51 -9.51
C SER A 46 -0.61 1.02 -8.74
N ILE A 47 -1.78 1.25 -9.32
CA ILE A 47 -3.03 0.62 -8.90
C ILE A 47 -3.62 -0.01 -10.14
N ALA A 48 -3.73 -1.34 -10.16
CA ALA A 48 -4.22 -2.09 -11.29
C ALA A 48 -5.36 -3.01 -10.87
N GLU A 49 -6.22 -3.36 -11.80
CA GLU A 49 -7.25 -4.38 -11.58
C GLU A 49 -6.65 -5.77 -11.72
N SER A 50 -7.07 -6.69 -10.87
CA SER A 50 -6.74 -8.10 -11.03
C SER A 50 -7.54 -8.68 -12.22
N GLY A 51 -7.08 -9.80 -12.78
CA GLY A 51 -7.83 -10.52 -13.81
C GLY A 51 -9.16 -11.08 -13.27
N GLY A 52 -10.08 -11.38 -14.16
CA GLY A 52 -11.36 -12.01 -13.83
C GLY A 52 -12.55 -11.06 -13.83
N SER A 53 -13.69 -11.54 -13.38
CA SER A 53 -14.95 -10.81 -13.37
C SER A 53 -15.17 -10.10 -12.04
N TYR A 54 -15.97 -9.03 -12.08
CA TYR A 54 -16.44 -8.37 -10.87
C TYR A 54 -17.44 -9.24 -10.13
N GLY A 55 -17.34 -9.33 -8.79
CA GLY A 55 -18.39 -9.80 -7.93
C GLY A 55 -19.47 -8.73 -7.79
N ARG A 56 -20.69 -9.13 -7.48
CA ARG A 56 -21.83 -8.21 -7.38
C ARG A 56 -22.66 -8.44 -6.14
N THR A 57 -23.11 -7.32 -5.58
CA THR A 57 -24.26 -7.26 -4.68
C THR A 57 -25.29 -6.31 -5.31
N GLU A 58 -26.44 -6.12 -4.67
CA GLU A 58 -27.44 -5.18 -5.18
C GLU A 58 -26.94 -3.73 -5.27
N ALA A 59 -26.06 -3.34 -4.36
CA ALA A 59 -25.57 -1.96 -4.25
C ALA A 59 -24.18 -1.76 -4.86
N GLU A 60 -23.37 -2.83 -5.00
CA GLU A 60 -21.95 -2.69 -5.29
C GLU A 60 -21.45 -3.77 -6.24
N GLU A 61 -20.49 -3.41 -7.05
CA GLU A 61 -19.62 -4.33 -7.77
C GLU A 61 -18.23 -4.27 -7.11
N PHE A 62 -17.60 -5.42 -6.94
CA PHE A 62 -16.31 -5.47 -6.28
C PHE A 62 -15.35 -6.42 -6.96
N LYS A 63 -14.06 -6.08 -6.88
CA LYS A 63 -12.97 -6.85 -7.47
C LYS A 63 -11.69 -6.50 -6.73
N PRO A 64 -10.79 -7.47 -6.51
CA PRO A 64 -9.48 -7.12 -5.95
C PRO A 64 -8.72 -6.18 -6.89
N ALA A 65 -8.08 -5.19 -6.32
CA ALA A 65 -7.10 -4.34 -7.00
C ALA A 65 -5.71 -4.76 -6.56
N VAL A 66 -4.75 -4.63 -7.47
CA VAL A 66 -3.33 -4.86 -7.18
C VAL A 66 -2.66 -3.52 -7.04
N ILE A 67 -2.14 -3.25 -5.85
CA ILE A 67 -1.46 -1.99 -5.54
C ILE A 67 0.01 -2.28 -5.37
N THR A 68 0.84 -1.58 -6.13
CA THR A 68 2.30 -1.66 -5.99
C THR A 68 2.78 -0.44 -5.23
N MET A 69 3.56 -0.67 -4.19
CA MET A 69 4.18 0.37 -3.39
C MET A 69 5.69 0.22 -3.41
N SER A 70 6.37 1.34 -3.46
CA SER A 70 7.81 1.41 -3.28
C SER A 70 8.11 1.87 -1.86
N TRP A 71 8.91 1.09 -1.14
CA TRP A 71 9.32 1.36 0.24
C TRP A 71 10.81 1.58 0.29
N THR A 72 11.24 2.61 0.99
CA THR A 72 12.65 2.93 1.19
C THR A 72 12.89 3.22 2.67
N VAL A 73 13.91 2.59 3.23
CA VAL A 73 14.36 2.88 4.59
C VAL A 73 15.56 3.83 4.50
N GLN A 74 15.51 4.89 5.27
CA GLN A 74 16.58 5.86 5.39
C GLN A 74 17.23 5.74 6.76
N ALA A 75 18.55 5.73 6.80
CA ALA A 75 19.33 5.68 8.04
C ALA A 75 20.66 6.41 7.89
N ASP A 76 21.27 6.73 9.00
CA ASP A 76 22.60 7.34 9.05
C ASP A 76 23.76 6.33 9.17
N ASN A 77 23.42 5.05 9.17
CA ASN A 77 24.35 3.92 9.25
C ASN A 77 23.97 2.87 8.21
N ASP A 78 24.93 2.41 7.41
CA ASP A 78 24.66 1.48 6.33
C ASP A 78 24.13 0.12 6.82
N THR A 79 24.79 -0.45 7.81
CA THR A 79 24.38 -1.74 8.38
C THR A 79 22.97 -1.66 8.99
N LEU A 80 22.71 -0.61 9.76
CA LEU A 80 21.40 -0.36 10.34
C LEU A 80 20.32 -0.21 9.26
N CYS A 81 20.66 0.47 8.17
CA CYS A 81 19.74 0.64 7.04
C CYS A 81 19.35 -0.70 6.43
N TRP A 82 20.31 -1.59 6.16
CA TRP A 82 20.05 -2.93 5.67
C TRP A 82 19.20 -3.75 6.65
N GLU A 83 19.53 -3.68 7.95
CA GLU A 83 18.80 -4.42 8.98
C GLU A 83 17.34 -3.96 9.07
N LYS A 84 17.10 -2.66 9.04
CA LYS A 84 15.74 -2.12 9.11
C LYS A 84 14.95 -2.38 7.83
N ALA A 85 15.59 -2.32 6.68
CA ALA A 85 14.96 -2.67 5.41
C ALA A 85 14.56 -4.15 5.38
N GLN A 86 15.43 -5.04 5.86
CA GLN A 86 15.13 -6.45 5.97
C GLN A 86 14.00 -6.72 6.97
N ALA A 87 14.02 -6.07 8.12
CA ALA A 87 12.95 -6.20 9.11
C ALA A 87 11.60 -5.76 8.53
N LEU A 88 11.59 -4.68 7.77
CA LEU A 88 10.37 -4.19 7.11
C LEU A 88 9.88 -5.17 6.05
N ALA A 89 10.78 -5.69 5.22
CA ALA A 89 10.42 -6.68 4.20
C ALA A 89 9.86 -7.96 4.84
N ASP A 90 10.48 -8.43 5.91
CA ASP A 90 10.03 -9.63 6.63
C ASP A 90 8.69 -9.40 7.33
N TRP A 91 8.43 -8.20 7.79
CA TRP A 91 7.13 -7.83 8.32
C TRP A 91 6.02 -8.00 7.27
N PHE A 92 6.25 -7.50 6.06
CA PHE A 92 5.31 -7.69 4.97
C PHE A 92 5.18 -9.15 4.55
N ARG A 93 6.28 -9.91 4.59
CA ARG A 93 6.29 -11.32 4.17
C ARG A 93 5.61 -12.24 5.17
N ILE A 94 5.79 -11.99 6.46
CA ILE A 94 5.42 -12.95 7.52
C ILE A 94 4.68 -12.28 8.67
N SER A 95 5.36 -11.47 9.47
CA SER A 95 4.86 -11.08 10.79
C SER A 95 3.69 -10.10 10.76
N GLY A 96 3.59 -9.27 9.73
CA GLY A 96 2.50 -8.30 9.58
C GLY A 96 1.30 -8.81 8.80
N ARG A 97 1.36 -10.00 8.23
CA ARG A 97 0.32 -10.50 7.33
C ARG A 97 -1.04 -10.65 7.99
N ALA A 98 -1.08 -11.18 9.21
CA ALA A 98 -2.33 -11.35 9.95
C ALA A 98 -3.01 -10.00 10.23
N TYR A 99 -2.22 -9.04 10.70
CA TYR A 99 -2.72 -7.69 10.93
C TYR A 99 -3.26 -7.05 9.64
N LEU A 100 -2.48 -7.12 8.55
CA LEU A 100 -2.89 -6.56 7.26
C LEU A 100 -4.15 -7.22 6.73
N LYS A 101 -4.28 -8.53 6.90
CA LYS A 101 -5.48 -9.27 6.50
C LYS A 101 -6.72 -8.75 7.22
N GLU A 102 -6.62 -8.46 8.51
CA GLU A 102 -7.72 -7.86 9.28
C GLU A 102 -8.11 -6.49 8.72
N GLN A 103 -7.16 -5.77 8.14
CA GLN A 103 -7.40 -4.49 7.49
C GLN A 103 -7.86 -4.62 6.03
N GLY A 104 -8.05 -5.83 5.54
CA GLY A 104 -8.44 -6.07 4.15
C GLY A 104 -7.30 -5.94 3.15
N ILE A 105 -6.06 -6.08 3.59
CA ILE A 105 -4.87 -5.90 2.78
C ILE A 105 -4.09 -7.23 2.77
N ALA A 106 -3.77 -7.73 1.57
CA ALA A 106 -3.00 -8.96 1.44
C ALA A 106 -1.72 -8.71 0.64
N PRO A 107 -0.53 -8.85 1.24
CA PRO A 107 0.71 -8.82 0.48
C PRO A 107 0.75 -10.00 -0.49
N LEU A 108 0.99 -9.71 -1.77
CA LEU A 108 1.08 -10.72 -2.82
C LEU A 108 2.54 -11.09 -3.10
N GLU A 109 3.40 -10.09 -3.16
CA GLU A 109 4.80 -10.25 -3.52
C GLU A 109 5.61 -9.17 -2.85
N VAL A 110 6.69 -9.56 -2.19
CA VAL A 110 7.69 -8.64 -1.63
C VAL A 110 8.96 -8.85 -2.42
N MET A 111 9.36 -7.84 -3.15
CA MET A 111 10.52 -7.93 -4.04
C MET A 111 11.82 -7.79 -3.28
N ASP A 112 12.93 -8.01 -3.97
CA ASP A 112 14.25 -7.97 -3.36
C ASP A 112 14.62 -6.57 -2.87
N ILE A 113 15.33 -6.53 -1.76
CA ILE A 113 15.86 -5.30 -1.21
C ILE A 113 17.08 -4.90 -2.02
N ASN A 114 17.09 -3.64 -2.46
CA ASN A 114 18.22 -3.10 -3.23
C ASN A 114 18.71 -1.79 -2.63
N GLN A 115 19.93 -1.44 -3.00
CA GLN A 115 20.53 -0.18 -2.61
C GLN A 115 19.91 0.96 -3.43
N ARG A 116 19.50 2.01 -2.73
CA ARG A 116 18.90 3.21 -3.32
C ARG A 116 19.61 4.49 -2.89
N ASP A 117 20.87 4.35 -2.45
CA ASP A 117 21.68 5.50 -2.05
C ASP A 117 21.81 6.47 -3.23
N SER A 118 21.63 7.76 -2.95
CA SER A 118 21.72 8.80 -3.96
C SER A 118 23.01 9.58 -3.79
N LEU A 119 23.73 9.78 -4.90
CA LEU A 119 24.92 10.61 -4.94
C LEU A 119 24.63 12.09 -4.69
N ILE A 120 23.37 12.49 -4.79
CA ILE A 120 22.91 13.85 -4.56
C ILE A 120 22.68 14.10 -3.07
N THR A 121 22.56 13.03 -2.29
CA THR A 121 22.30 13.13 -0.86
C THR A 121 23.59 13.62 -0.16
N ILE A 122 23.50 14.78 0.42
CA ILE A 122 24.58 15.35 1.19
C ILE A 122 24.65 14.61 2.51
N GLU A 123 25.83 14.03 2.79
CA GLU A 123 26.20 13.50 4.09
C GLU A 123 25.37 12.31 4.62
N TYR A 124 26.00 11.16 4.71
CA TYR A 124 25.68 10.02 5.58
C TYR A 124 24.25 9.49 5.59
N GLU A 125 23.45 9.74 4.56
CA GLU A 125 22.15 9.09 4.44
C GLU A 125 22.26 7.87 3.54
N PHE A 126 21.96 6.72 4.11
CA PHE A 126 21.86 5.45 3.39
C PHE A 126 20.41 5.13 3.10
N ARG A 127 20.14 4.59 1.93
CA ARG A 127 18.80 4.24 1.47
C ARG A 127 18.79 2.82 0.93
N LYS A 128 17.93 1.98 1.48
CA LYS A 128 17.70 0.62 0.99
C LYS A 128 16.19 0.43 0.88
N GLY A 129 15.76 -0.22 -0.16
CA GLY A 129 14.33 -0.33 -0.37
C GLY A 129 13.94 -1.49 -1.25
N PHE A 130 12.64 -1.67 -1.38
CA PHE A 130 12.04 -2.76 -2.14
C PHE A 130 10.63 -2.37 -2.53
N ASP A 131 10.09 -3.08 -3.50
CA ASP A 131 8.70 -2.90 -3.91
C ASP A 131 7.85 -4.03 -3.34
N VAL A 132 6.60 -3.71 -3.02
CA VAL A 132 5.61 -4.68 -2.53
C VAL A 132 4.34 -4.54 -3.35
N ARG A 133 3.78 -5.68 -3.74
CA ARG A 133 2.48 -5.75 -4.38
C ARG A 133 1.46 -6.25 -3.39
N PHE A 134 0.34 -5.54 -3.29
CA PHE A 134 -0.76 -5.86 -2.40
C PHE A 134 -2.03 -6.12 -3.18
N SER A 135 -2.90 -6.96 -2.62
CA SER A 135 -4.29 -7.04 -3.04
C SER A 135 -5.16 -6.32 -2.02
N ALA A 136 -6.05 -5.47 -2.50
CA ALA A 136 -7.07 -4.82 -1.68
C ALA A 136 -8.36 -4.73 -2.49
N MET A 137 -9.51 -4.72 -1.80
CA MET A 137 -10.79 -4.72 -2.49
C MET A 137 -11.06 -3.36 -3.12
N ASN A 138 -11.36 -3.36 -4.41
CA ASN A 138 -11.87 -2.22 -5.14
C ASN A 138 -13.40 -2.35 -5.26
N VAL A 139 -14.11 -1.30 -4.91
CA VAL A 139 -15.57 -1.28 -4.85
C VAL A 139 -16.10 -0.16 -5.71
N LEU A 140 -17.08 -0.49 -6.55
CA LEU A 140 -17.75 0.43 -7.44
C LEU A 140 -19.25 0.41 -7.16
N PRO A 141 -19.98 1.54 -7.35
CA PRO A 141 -21.43 1.52 -7.34
C PRO A 141 -21.96 0.56 -8.39
N SER A 142 -23.01 -0.19 -8.07
CA SER A 142 -23.61 -1.13 -9.02
C SER A 142 -24.31 -0.37 -10.15
N THR A 143 -23.80 -0.53 -11.37
CA THR A 143 -24.43 0.04 -12.57
C THR A 143 -25.66 -0.74 -12.99
N GLY A 144 -25.78 -2.01 -12.58
CA GLY A 144 -26.94 -2.85 -12.88
C GLY A 144 -28.24 -2.30 -12.31
N ALA A 145 -28.25 -1.79 -11.08
CA ALA A 145 -29.41 -1.18 -10.47
C ALA A 145 -29.87 0.09 -11.22
N SER A 146 -28.94 0.92 -11.65
CA SER A 146 -29.23 2.12 -12.45
C SER A 146 -29.85 1.79 -13.81
N ILE A 147 -29.33 0.78 -14.48
CA ILE A 147 -29.83 0.31 -15.77
C ILE A 147 -31.24 -0.25 -15.63
N GLN A 148 -31.50 -1.05 -14.62
CA GLN A 148 -32.81 -1.59 -14.35
C GLN A 148 -33.86 -0.50 -14.08
N THR A 149 -33.48 0.50 -13.32
CA THR A 149 -34.35 1.65 -13.05
C THR A 149 -34.67 2.41 -14.33
N ALA A 150 -33.71 2.64 -15.20
CA ALA A 150 -33.91 3.31 -16.48
C ALA A 150 -34.85 2.49 -17.40
N GLU A 151 -34.68 1.18 -17.46
CA GLU A 151 -35.54 0.31 -18.24
C GLU A 151 -37.00 0.32 -17.75
N ILE A 152 -37.22 0.29 -16.45
CA ILE A 152 -38.54 0.38 -15.85
C ILE A 152 -39.21 1.71 -16.21
N GLN A 153 -38.49 2.82 -16.14
CA GLN A 153 -39.02 4.12 -16.53
C GLN A 153 -39.40 4.18 -18.00
N ARG A 154 -38.64 3.55 -18.89
CA ARG A 154 -38.99 3.47 -20.31
C ARG A 154 -40.28 2.68 -20.57
N LYS A 155 -40.54 1.62 -19.81
CA LYS A 155 -41.73 0.80 -19.94
C LYS A 155 -42.98 1.51 -19.44
N GLU A 156 -42.86 2.43 -18.52
CA GLU A 156 -43.97 3.24 -18.01
C GLU A 156 -44.40 4.38 -18.94
N ASN A 157 -43.59 4.74 -19.89
CA ASN A 157 -43.86 5.77 -20.89
C ASN A 157 -44.38 5.14 -22.19
#